data_000c683648eda6f29f2057ac44cf68d6
#
_entry.id   000c683648eda6f29f2057ac44cf68d6
#
_cell.length_a   1.000
_cell.length_b   1.000
_cell.length_c   1.000
_cell.angle_alpha   90.00
_cell.angle_beta   90.00
_cell.angle_gamma   90.00
#
_symmetry.space_group_name_H-M   'P 1'
#
loop_
_entity.id
_entity.type
_entity.pdbx_description
1 polymer ?
#
loop_
_entity_poly.entity_id
_entity_poly.type
_entity_poly.pdbx_seq_one_letter_code
_entity_poly.pdbx_strand_id
1 'polypeptide(L)'
;MIYLDNSATTVLSDNVKQDIITNLENFGNPSSLYEIGLKTKRRIEEVREIVAKCIGGEKKYVYFTSGASESNTWIMSQFDKVYLPNPIEHHSVLNNPKVTNKYEPNCLVSQMYVNNEIGLISDIQSLKEKYPNSYIHSDCTQALGNIDINVQNMNVDSISFSGHKIHAPKGIGVLYSTIPMKPLIYGGKQEHGVRGGTENFIGISALGVAIQESTNNIKLKQTHCYELKNRMIDNLRHKKIDFIVNAENMNTVPNILSLSFKNISGEAMLILLDSKEIYCSSGSACASGELEPSETLKWLNIPKEYIDGTLRFSFDLCNTTKEIDIVCNEIERIISLLSK
;
A
#
# COMPACT_ATOMS: atom_id res chain seq x y z
N MET A 1 -11.53 17.11 -12.64
CA MET A 1 -10.83 15.85 -12.30
C MET A 1 -11.02 15.59 -10.81
N ILE A 2 -11.60 14.44 -10.43
CA ILE A 2 -11.76 13.97 -9.04
C ILE A 2 -11.02 12.64 -8.92
N TYR A 3 -9.96 12.59 -8.09
CA TYR A 3 -9.10 11.43 -7.94
C TYR A 3 -9.37 10.74 -6.61
N LEU A 4 -10.00 9.56 -6.67
CA LEU A 4 -10.36 8.72 -5.52
C LEU A 4 -9.71 7.34 -5.62
N ASP A 5 -8.47 7.26 -6.16
CA ASP A 5 -7.71 6.01 -6.31
C ASP A 5 -6.31 6.10 -5.69
N ASN A 6 -6.21 6.78 -4.53
CA ASN A 6 -4.94 6.98 -3.81
C ASN A 6 -4.30 5.65 -3.34
N SER A 7 -5.09 4.59 -3.17
CA SER A 7 -4.57 3.25 -2.88
C SER A 7 -3.88 2.58 -4.08
N ALA A 8 -4.17 2.98 -5.32
CA ALA A 8 -3.44 2.52 -6.50
C ALA A 8 -2.10 3.24 -6.65
N THR A 9 -2.11 4.58 -6.55
CA THR A 9 -0.92 5.44 -6.52
C THR A 9 -1.31 6.82 -6.02
N THR A 10 -0.37 7.59 -5.48
CA THR A 10 -0.62 8.97 -5.06
C THR A 10 0.10 9.97 -5.96
N VAL A 11 -0.39 11.20 -5.99
CA VAL A 11 0.30 12.34 -6.61
C VAL A 11 1.50 12.70 -5.74
N LEU A 12 2.63 13.12 -6.33
CA LEU A 12 3.77 13.63 -5.57
C LEU A 12 3.35 14.86 -4.75
N SER A 13 3.76 14.91 -3.48
CA SER A 13 3.58 16.11 -2.67
C SER A 13 4.45 17.27 -3.21
N ASP A 14 4.10 18.49 -2.88
CA ASP A 14 4.86 19.66 -3.38
C ASP A 14 6.28 19.70 -2.79
N ASN A 15 6.45 19.31 -1.53
CA ASN A 15 7.79 19.22 -0.92
C ASN A 15 8.61 18.10 -1.55
N VAL A 16 7.99 16.97 -1.91
CA VAL A 16 8.65 15.87 -2.65
C VAL A 16 9.09 16.35 -4.04
N LYS A 17 8.24 17.08 -4.78
CA LYS A 17 8.60 17.68 -6.06
C LYS A 17 9.79 18.63 -5.92
N GLN A 18 9.77 19.49 -4.87
CA GLN A 18 10.85 20.43 -4.60
C GLN A 18 12.15 19.72 -4.25
N ASP A 19 12.11 18.64 -3.44
CA ASP A 19 13.30 17.83 -3.13
C ASP A 19 13.89 17.20 -4.39
N ILE A 20 13.05 16.65 -5.27
CA ILE A 20 13.48 16.09 -6.56
C ILE A 20 14.19 17.16 -7.39
N ILE A 21 13.57 18.33 -7.59
CA ILE A 21 14.15 19.43 -8.39
C ILE A 21 15.51 19.87 -7.80
N THR A 22 15.57 20.04 -6.49
CA THR A 22 16.79 20.46 -5.78
C THR A 22 17.93 19.44 -5.93
N ASN A 23 17.59 18.15 -6.03
CA ASN A 23 18.57 17.07 -6.09
C ASN A 23 18.93 16.62 -7.51
N LEU A 24 18.32 17.16 -8.58
CA LEU A 24 18.63 16.79 -9.97
C LEU A 24 20.09 17.01 -10.34
N GLU A 25 20.74 18.04 -9.79
CA GLU A 25 22.17 18.35 -10.02
C GLU A 25 23.12 17.49 -9.18
N ASN A 26 22.64 16.69 -8.23
CA ASN A 26 23.47 15.83 -7.40
C ASN A 26 23.72 14.47 -8.09
N PHE A 27 24.64 14.45 -9.05
CA PHE A 27 24.94 13.28 -9.88
C PHE A 27 26.04 12.35 -9.29
N GLY A 28 26.56 12.66 -8.10
CA GLY A 28 27.66 11.91 -7.48
C GLY A 28 27.29 10.46 -7.19
N ASN A 29 28.14 9.51 -7.64
CA ASN A 29 27.97 8.11 -7.28
C ASN A 29 28.29 7.92 -5.79
N PRO A 30 27.38 7.40 -4.95
CA PRO A 30 27.58 7.24 -3.51
C PRO A 30 28.71 6.27 -3.13
N SER A 31 29.18 5.44 -4.06
CA SER A 31 30.33 4.55 -3.86
C SER A 31 31.68 5.24 -4.08
N SER A 32 31.72 6.48 -4.59
CA SER A 32 32.91 7.22 -4.85
C SER A 32 33.46 7.89 -3.59
N LEU A 33 34.80 8.05 -3.54
CA LEU A 33 35.51 8.61 -2.37
C LEU A 33 35.68 10.15 -2.42
N TYR A 34 35.32 10.78 -3.53
CA TYR A 34 35.37 12.23 -3.69
C TYR A 34 34.07 12.91 -3.17
N GLU A 35 34.18 14.23 -2.89
CA GLU A 35 33.16 14.97 -2.12
C GLU A 35 31.75 14.89 -2.68
N ILE A 36 31.52 14.97 -4.00
CA ILE A 36 30.21 14.89 -4.62
C ILE A 36 29.56 13.50 -4.39
N GLY A 37 30.33 12.42 -4.40
CA GLY A 37 29.86 11.07 -4.08
C GLY A 37 29.55 10.91 -2.58
N LEU A 38 30.43 11.45 -1.73
CA LEU A 38 30.24 11.43 -0.28
C LEU A 38 29.01 12.23 0.16
N LYS A 39 28.71 13.36 -0.50
CA LYS A 39 27.49 14.15 -0.27
C LYS A 39 26.23 13.31 -0.55
N THR A 40 26.20 12.63 -1.69
CA THR A 40 25.11 11.72 -2.06
C THR A 40 24.94 10.59 -1.04
N LYS A 41 26.06 9.97 -0.64
CA LYS A 41 26.07 8.91 0.38
C LYS A 41 25.52 9.40 1.72
N ARG A 42 25.96 10.57 2.21
CA ARG A 42 25.45 11.16 3.46
C ARG A 42 23.93 11.32 3.42
N ARG A 43 23.38 11.84 2.32
CA ARG A 43 21.92 12.00 2.18
C ARG A 43 21.18 10.65 2.19
N ILE A 44 21.70 9.63 1.54
CA ILE A 44 21.12 8.26 1.58
C ILE A 44 21.08 7.75 3.02
N GLU A 45 22.16 7.90 3.78
CA GLU A 45 22.23 7.45 5.17
C GLU A 45 21.33 8.27 6.11
N GLU A 46 21.15 9.56 5.86
CA GLU A 46 20.15 10.40 6.56
C GLU A 46 18.74 9.89 6.32
N VAL A 47 18.39 9.58 5.08
CA VAL A 47 17.06 9.03 4.74
C VAL A 47 16.87 7.66 5.39
N ARG A 48 17.90 6.82 5.41
CA ARG A 48 17.86 5.52 6.08
C ARG A 48 17.55 5.67 7.58
N GLU A 49 18.12 6.67 8.24
CA GLU A 49 17.82 7.02 9.63
C GLU A 49 16.39 7.54 9.81
N ILE A 50 15.91 8.39 8.89
CA ILE A 50 14.54 8.91 8.88
C ILE A 50 13.53 7.75 8.79
N VAL A 51 13.74 6.85 7.82
CA VAL A 51 12.90 5.65 7.65
C VAL A 51 12.86 4.84 8.94
N ALA A 52 14.03 4.52 9.50
CA ALA A 52 14.12 3.73 10.72
C ALA A 52 13.34 4.38 11.88
N LYS A 53 13.49 5.69 12.09
CA LYS A 53 12.75 6.43 13.13
C LYS A 53 11.24 6.40 12.92
N CYS A 54 10.77 6.59 11.68
CA CYS A 54 9.34 6.62 11.36
C CYS A 54 8.65 5.27 11.59
N ILE A 55 9.39 4.15 11.56
CA ILE A 55 8.84 2.80 11.79
C ILE A 55 9.24 2.21 13.14
N GLY A 56 9.92 2.97 14.02
CA GLY A 56 10.40 2.48 15.32
C GLY A 56 11.47 1.39 15.23
N GLY A 57 12.27 1.39 14.16
CA GLY A 57 13.31 0.41 13.87
C GLY A 57 14.74 0.95 13.96
N GLU A 58 15.73 0.12 13.61
CA GLU A 58 17.14 0.49 13.54
C GLU A 58 17.60 0.63 12.09
N LYS A 59 18.38 1.67 11.76
CA LYS A 59 18.82 1.98 10.39
C LYS A 59 19.59 0.84 9.71
N LYS A 60 20.32 0.03 10.46
CA LYS A 60 21.13 -1.08 9.91
C LYS A 60 20.29 -2.18 9.26
N TYR A 61 18.97 -2.21 9.53
CA TYR A 61 18.01 -3.17 9.01
C TYR A 61 17.12 -2.59 7.90
N VAL A 62 17.35 -1.35 7.51
CA VAL A 62 16.63 -0.71 6.41
C VAL A 62 17.37 -0.94 5.10
N TYR A 63 16.68 -1.43 4.08
CA TYR A 63 17.20 -1.64 2.72
C TYR A 63 16.30 -0.93 1.73
N PHE A 64 16.90 -0.16 0.81
CA PHE A 64 16.16 0.47 -0.28
C PHE A 64 15.99 -0.50 -1.45
N THR A 65 14.78 -0.54 -1.99
CA THR A 65 14.37 -1.41 -3.09
C THR A 65 13.64 -0.59 -4.15
N SER A 66 13.23 -1.21 -5.26
CA SER A 66 12.43 -0.52 -6.28
C SER A 66 10.93 -0.40 -5.90
N GLY A 67 10.49 -1.08 -4.84
CA GLY A 67 9.11 -1.08 -4.37
C GLY A 67 8.79 -2.28 -3.49
N ALA A 68 7.59 -2.31 -2.94
CA ALA A 68 7.16 -3.40 -2.05
C ALA A 68 7.19 -4.78 -2.74
N SER A 69 6.94 -4.86 -4.04
CA SER A 69 7.00 -6.14 -4.77
C SER A 69 8.40 -6.75 -4.77
N GLU A 70 9.45 -5.93 -4.95
CA GLU A 70 10.84 -6.38 -4.78
C GLU A 70 11.10 -6.77 -3.32
N SER A 71 10.68 -5.94 -2.37
CA SER A 71 10.86 -6.19 -0.94
C SER A 71 10.21 -7.50 -0.49
N ASN A 72 8.95 -7.73 -0.88
CA ASN A 72 8.22 -8.97 -0.58
C ASN A 72 8.90 -10.19 -1.21
N THR A 73 9.26 -10.10 -2.50
CA THR A 73 9.96 -11.19 -3.20
C THR A 73 11.31 -11.48 -2.53
N TRP A 74 12.04 -10.43 -2.13
CA TRP A 74 13.36 -10.58 -1.54
C TRP A 74 13.31 -11.26 -0.16
N ILE A 75 12.42 -10.82 0.74
CA ILE A 75 12.30 -11.47 2.04
C ILE A 75 11.80 -12.92 1.90
N MET A 76 10.82 -13.17 1.02
CA MET A 76 10.31 -14.52 0.78
C MET A 76 11.38 -15.44 0.16
N SER A 77 12.34 -14.90 -0.59
CA SER A 77 13.45 -15.66 -1.17
C SER A 77 14.36 -16.28 -0.12
N GLN A 78 14.40 -15.75 1.10
CA GLN A 78 15.23 -16.25 2.20
C GLN A 78 14.71 -17.57 2.82
N PHE A 79 13.48 -17.95 2.51
CA PHE A 79 12.79 -19.11 3.09
C PHE A 79 12.41 -20.12 2.03
N ASP A 80 12.27 -21.38 2.42
CA ASP A 80 11.78 -22.44 1.54
C ASP A 80 10.25 -22.42 1.45
N LYS A 81 9.57 -21.99 2.52
CA LYS A 81 8.11 -21.94 2.63
C LYS A 81 7.64 -20.63 3.24
N VAL A 82 6.51 -20.14 2.74
CA VAL A 82 5.80 -18.96 3.24
C VAL A 82 4.36 -19.34 3.55
N TYR A 83 3.96 -19.15 4.78
CA TYR A 83 2.59 -19.43 5.23
C TYR A 83 1.78 -18.13 5.30
N LEU A 84 0.57 -18.15 4.76
CA LEU A 84 -0.38 -17.04 4.82
C LEU A 84 -1.53 -17.41 5.77
N PRO A 85 -1.63 -16.77 6.95
CA PRO A 85 -2.76 -16.98 7.86
C PRO A 85 -4.12 -16.61 7.24
N ASN A 86 -4.11 -15.60 6.38
CA ASN A 86 -5.27 -15.17 5.59
C ASN A 86 -4.88 -15.04 4.10
N PRO A 87 -5.78 -15.39 3.17
CA PRO A 87 -5.50 -15.31 1.74
C PRO A 87 -5.64 -13.89 1.16
N ILE A 88 -5.80 -12.86 2.00
CA ILE A 88 -6.04 -11.47 1.59
C ILE A 88 -4.74 -10.66 1.55
N GLU A 89 -3.85 -11.05 0.66
CA GLU A 89 -2.53 -10.46 0.44
C GLU A 89 -2.42 -9.80 -0.93
N HIS A 90 -1.39 -8.96 -1.11
CA HIS A 90 -1.07 -8.43 -2.44
C HIS A 90 -0.54 -9.55 -3.37
N HIS A 91 -0.78 -9.44 -4.68
CA HIS A 91 -0.34 -10.43 -5.68
C HIS A 91 1.17 -10.71 -5.65
N SER A 92 2.01 -9.74 -5.23
CA SER A 92 3.46 -9.98 -5.04
C SER A 92 3.78 -11.02 -3.96
N VAL A 93 2.82 -11.27 -3.06
CA VAL A 93 2.88 -12.31 -2.03
C VAL A 93 2.12 -13.55 -2.49
N LEU A 94 0.84 -13.40 -2.90
CA LEU A 94 -0.03 -14.52 -3.31
C LEU A 94 0.57 -15.37 -4.42
N ASN A 95 1.16 -14.73 -5.44
CA ASN A 95 1.72 -15.40 -6.61
C ASN A 95 3.14 -15.94 -6.40
N ASN A 96 3.69 -15.82 -5.20
CA ASN A 96 5.03 -16.37 -4.94
C ASN A 96 4.98 -17.90 -4.83
N PRO A 97 5.83 -18.64 -5.58
CA PRO A 97 5.80 -20.10 -5.62
C PRO A 97 6.12 -20.79 -4.29
N LYS A 98 6.63 -20.06 -3.31
CA LYS A 98 6.92 -20.58 -1.96
C LYS A 98 5.73 -20.51 -1.01
N VAL A 99 4.62 -19.88 -1.43
CA VAL A 99 3.40 -19.80 -0.62
C VAL A 99 2.79 -21.18 -0.45
N THR A 100 2.42 -21.47 0.79
CA THR A 100 1.79 -22.73 1.20
C THR A 100 0.56 -22.44 2.07
N ASN A 101 -0.45 -23.28 1.96
CA ASN A 101 -1.65 -23.24 2.81
C ASN A 101 -1.48 -24.08 4.10
N LYS A 102 -0.32 -24.70 4.29
CA LYS A 102 0.00 -25.50 5.48
C LYS A 102 1.11 -24.84 6.27
N TYR A 103 0.83 -24.53 7.53
CA TYR A 103 1.83 -24.03 8.47
C TYR A 103 2.86 -25.11 8.81
N GLU A 104 4.13 -24.70 8.82
CA GLU A 104 5.25 -25.49 9.33
C GLU A 104 6.18 -24.57 10.14
N PRO A 105 6.74 -25.03 11.27
CA PRO A 105 7.72 -24.25 12.04
C PRO A 105 8.92 -23.83 11.19
N ASN A 106 9.54 -22.70 11.55
CA ASN A 106 10.69 -22.09 10.86
C ASN A 106 10.39 -21.57 9.45
N CYS A 107 9.12 -21.52 9.02
CA CYS A 107 8.73 -20.83 7.80
C CYS A 107 8.66 -19.29 8.01
N LEU A 108 8.48 -18.54 6.92
CA LEU A 108 8.03 -17.18 6.98
C LEU A 108 6.50 -17.17 7.09
N VAL A 109 5.95 -16.48 8.08
CA VAL A 109 4.53 -16.16 8.18
C VAL A 109 4.34 -14.75 7.64
N SER A 110 3.56 -14.57 6.58
CA SER A 110 3.30 -13.27 5.97
C SER A 110 1.84 -12.89 6.14
N GLN A 111 1.62 -11.66 6.60
CA GLN A 111 0.28 -11.07 6.73
C GLN A 111 0.36 -9.57 6.46
N MET A 112 -0.35 -9.07 5.45
CA MET A 112 -0.39 -7.63 5.22
C MET A 112 -1.07 -6.90 6.38
N TYR A 113 -0.54 -5.72 6.73
CA TYR A 113 -1.07 -4.95 7.86
C TYR A 113 -2.39 -4.27 7.54
N VAL A 114 -2.49 -3.64 6.36
CA VAL A 114 -3.74 -3.03 5.87
C VAL A 114 -4.04 -3.55 4.47
N ASN A 115 -5.21 -4.14 4.30
CA ASN A 115 -5.62 -4.67 3.00
C ASN A 115 -5.92 -3.54 2.01
N ASN A 116 -5.38 -3.65 0.81
CA ASN A 116 -5.46 -2.62 -0.24
C ASN A 116 -6.84 -2.51 -0.91
N GLU A 117 -7.73 -3.49 -0.74
CA GLU A 117 -9.05 -3.50 -1.37
C GLU A 117 -10.14 -2.99 -0.43
N ILE A 118 -10.14 -3.43 0.81
CA ILE A 118 -11.20 -3.16 1.80
C ILE A 118 -10.73 -2.34 3.00
N GLY A 119 -9.43 -2.07 3.09
CA GLY A 119 -8.85 -1.29 4.19
C GLY A 119 -8.80 -2.03 5.53
N LEU A 120 -9.03 -3.34 5.57
CA LEU A 120 -8.99 -4.14 6.80
C LEU A 120 -7.63 -4.05 7.47
N ILE A 121 -7.62 -3.75 8.77
CA ILE A 121 -6.43 -3.75 9.61
C ILE A 121 -6.28 -5.13 10.25
N SER A 122 -5.18 -5.81 9.95
CA SER A 122 -4.87 -7.14 10.49
C SER A 122 -4.23 -7.06 11.87
N ASP A 123 -4.52 -8.03 12.73
CA ASP A 123 -3.84 -8.19 14.03
C ASP A 123 -2.47 -8.84 13.85
N ILE A 124 -1.47 -8.00 13.55
CA ILE A 124 -0.09 -8.46 13.33
C ILE A 124 0.58 -8.87 14.63
N GLN A 125 0.30 -8.18 15.75
CA GLN A 125 0.95 -8.42 17.04
C GLN A 125 0.74 -9.85 17.54
N SER A 126 -0.43 -10.43 17.30
CA SER A 126 -0.76 -11.78 17.74
C SER A 126 -0.04 -12.89 16.94
N LEU A 127 0.54 -12.56 15.79
CA LEU A 127 1.15 -13.58 14.92
C LEU A 127 2.34 -14.27 15.57
N LYS A 128 3.20 -13.53 16.28
CA LYS A 128 4.37 -14.12 16.95
C LYS A 128 3.99 -15.07 18.09
N GLU A 129 2.87 -14.79 18.76
CA GLU A 129 2.32 -15.71 19.80
C GLU A 129 1.72 -16.96 19.17
N LYS A 130 0.99 -16.81 18.05
CA LYS A 130 0.40 -17.94 17.31
C LYS A 130 1.44 -18.81 16.61
N TYR A 131 2.55 -18.21 16.17
CA TYR A 131 3.61 -18.86 15.39
C TYR A 131 5.00 -18.62 16.00
N PRO A 132 5.26 -19.02 17.26
CA PRO A 132 6.45 -18.62 18.03
C PRO A 132 7.78 -19.08 17.40
N ASN A 133 7.76 -20.16 16.62
CA ASN A 133 8.94 -20.72 15.97
C ASN A 133 9.07 -20.30 14.49
N SER A 134 8.45 -19.21 14.11
CA SER A 134 8.47 -18.69 12.74
C SER A 134 8.90 -17.24 12.69
N TYR A 135 9.32 -16.81 11.51
CA TYR A 135 9.62 -15.40 11.21
C TYR A 135 8.35 -14.71 10.73
N ILE A 136 8.13 -13.47 11.17
CA ILE A 136 6.94 -12.70 10.83
C ILE A 136 7.29 -11.59 9.85
N HIS A 137 6.62 -11.57 8.71
CA HIS A 137 6.67 -10.50 7.73
C HIS A 137 5.33 -9.81 7.60
N SER A 138 5.34 -8.48 7.40
CA SER A 138 4.13 -7.74 7.11
C SER A 138 4.32 -6.76 5.96
N ASP A 139 3.48 -6.88 4.92
CA ASP A 139 3.36 -5.83 3.90
C ASP A 139 2.62 -4.63 4.52
N CYS A 140 3.35 -3.54 4.74
CA CYS A 140 2.86 -2.29 5.32
C CYS A 140 2.57 -1.21 4.27
N THR A 141 2.47 -1.57 2.99
CA THR A 141 2.32 -0.61 1.88
C THR A 141 1.09 0.27 2.02
N GLN A 142 -0.03 -0.26 2.50
CA GLN A 142 -1.25 0.52 2.75
C GLN A 142 -1.36 0.99 4.21
N ALA A 143 -0.48 0.54 5.10
CA ALA A 143 -0.45 0.97 6.50
C ALA A 143 0.33 2.26 6.68
N LEU A 144 1.48 2.39 6.00
CA LEU A 144 2.37 3.55 6.13
C LEU A 144 1.65 4.85 5.74
N GLY A 145 1.68 5.84 6.63
CA GLY A 145 1.00 7.11 6.44
C GLY A 145 -0.53 7.08 6.66
N ASN A 146 -1.11 5.92 6.98
CA ASN A 146 -2.53 5.76 7.30
C ASN A 146 -2.78 5.31 8.74
N ILE A 147 -1.86 4.53 9.30
CA ILE A 147 -1.83 4.13 10.72
C ILE A 147 -0.39 4.18 11.24
N ASP A 148 -0.24 4.23 12.55
CA ASP A 148 1.09 4.19 13.17
C ASP A 148 1.75 2.83 12.96
N ILE A 149 3.03 2.84 12.54
CA ILE A 149 3.86 1.65 12.42
C ILE A 149 4.97 1.72 13.46
N ASN A 150 5.10 0.66 14.26
CA ASN A 150 6.23 0.46 15.14
C ASN A 150 6.61 -1.03 15.11
N VAL A 151 7.72 -1.34 14.47
CA VAL A 151 8.14 -2.73 14.22
C VAL A 151 8.40 -3.54 15.50
N GLN A 152 8.76 -2.86 16.59
CA GLN A 152 8.95 -3.51 17.90
C GLN A 152 7.60 -3.86 18.55
N ASN A 153 6.65 -2.90 18.54
CA ASN A 153 5.31 -3.15 19.08
C ASN A 153 4.54 -4.18 18.24
N MET A 154 4.76 -4.19 16.91
CA MET A 154 4.18 -5.18 16.01
C MET A 154 4.80 -6.58 16.20
N ASN A 155 5.96 -6.67 16.85
CA ASN A 155 6.71 -7.91 17.07
C ASN A 155 6.98 -8.69 15.76
N VAL A 156 7.42 -7.96 14.74
CA VAL A 156 7.71 -8.49 13.40
C VAL A 156 9.21 -8.55 13.15
N ASP A 157 9.64 -9.51 12.34
CA ASP A 157 11.03 -9.66 11.92
C ASP A 157 11.32 -8.84 10.65
N SER A 158 10.28 -8.53 9.85
CA SER A 158 10.42 -7.71 8.63
C SER A 158 9.13 -7.02 8.22
N ILE A 159 9.26 -5.86 7.58
CA ILE A 159 8.17 -5.16 6.88
C ILE A 159 8.62 -4.67 5.52
N SER A 160 7.65 -4.48 4.62
CA SER A 160 7.85 -3.89 3.29
C SER A 160 6.89 -2.74 3.04
N PHE A 161 7.30 -1.76 2.22
CA PHE A 161 6.40 -0.73 1.69
C PHE A 161 6.92 -0.07 0.42
N SER A 162 6.01 0.57 -0.33
CA SER A 162 6.29 1.33 -1.54
C SER A 162 6.09 2.83 -1.34
N GLY A 163 7.02 3.64 -1.84
CA GLY A 163 6.98 5.09 -1.70
C GLY A 163 5.80 5.75 -2.41
N HIS A 164 5.38 5.23 -3.57
CA HIS A 164 4.30 5.83 -4.36
C HIS A 164 2.90 5.74 -3.73
N LYS A 165 2.74 5.12 -2.57
CA LYS A 165 1.50 5.12 -1.79
C LYS A 165 1.47 6.22 -0.72
N ILE A 166 2.60 6.90 -0.53
CA ILE A 166 2.78 7.99 0.43
C ILE A 166 3.36 9.25 -0.20
N HIS A 167 2.98 9.55 -1.44
CA HIS A 167 3.37 10.75 -2.19
C HIS A 167 4.84 10.83 -2.63
N ALA A 168 5.61 9.72 -2.56
CA ALA A 168 6.94 9.59 -3.14
C ALA A 168 6.87 9.11 -4.60
N PRO A 169 7.98 9.17 -5.36
CA PRO A 169 8.04 8.64 -6.72
C PRO A 169 7.79 7.13 -6.78
N LYS A 170 7.31 6.67 -7.96
CA LYS A 170 7.36 5.25 -8.32
C LYS A 170 8.82 4.81 -8.45
N GLY A 171 9.10 3.52 -8.26
CA GLY A 171 10.46 2.98 -8.41
C GLY A 171 11.33 3.12 -7.16
N ILE A 172 10.73 3.36 -6.00
CA ILE A 172 11.37 3.34 -4.69
C ILE A 172 10.49 2.65 -3.65
N GLY A 173 11.08 1.81 -2.82
CA GLY A 173 10.47 1.15 -1.69
C GLY A 173 11.49 0.80 -0.63
N VAL A 174 11.04 0.13 0.40
CA VAL A 174 11.86 -0.28 1.54
C VAL A 174 11.54 -1.71 1.94
N LEU A 175 12.57 -2.45 2.27
CA LEU A 175 12.52 -3.62 3.13
C LEU A 175 13.20 -3.27 4.45
N TYR A 176 12.52 -3.42 5.56
CA TYR A 176 13.11 -3.52 6.89
C TYR A 176 13.20 -4.99 7.26
N SER A 177 14.38 -5.48 7.66
CA SER A 177 14.55 -6.88 8.04
C SER A 177 15.64 -7.06 9.09
N THR A 178 15.30 -7.66 10.22
CA THR A 178 16.24 -8.15 11.22
C THR A 178 16.83 -9.52 10.85
N ILE A 179 16.25 -10.17 9.85
CA ILE A 179 16.70 -11.45 9.31
C ILE A 179 17.94 -11.22 8.46
N PRO A 180 19.01 -12.02 8.61
CA PRO A 180 20.17 -11.94 7.73
C PRO A 180 19.79 -12.19 6.27
N MET A 181 20.12 -11.21 5.39
CA MET A 181 19.70 -11.22 4.00
C MET A 181 20.77 -11.81 3.07
N LYS A 182 20.38 -12.73 2.18
CA LYS A 182 21.16 -13.13 1.02
C LYS A 182 20.76 -12.27 -0.19
N PRO A 183 21.66 -11.95 -1.12
CA PRO A 183 21.31 -11.17 -2.29
C PRO A 183 20.20 -11.81 -3.14
N LEU A 184 19.20 -11.01 -3.53
CA LEU A 184 18.30 -11.32 -4.64
C LEU A 184 18.85 -10.75 -5.95
N ILE A 185 19.36 -9.51 -5.88
CA ILE A 185 20.01 -8.82 -6.99
C ILE A 185 21.52 -8.76 -6.68
N TYR A 186 22.31 -9.47 -7.45
CA TYR A 186 23.77 -9.53 -7.28
C TYR A 186 24.43 -8.27 -7.84
N GLY A 187 25.52 -7.81 -7.20
CA GLY A 187 26.25 -6.63 -7.63
C GLY A 187 27.40 -6.27 -6.70
N GLY A 188 27.63 -4.98 -6.50
CA GLY A 188 28.69 -4.44 -5.65
C GLY A 188 28.33 -4.43 -4.16
N LYS A 189 28.88 -3.42 -3.45
CA LYS A 189 28.71 -3.30 -1.99
C LYS A 189 27.49 -2.45 -1.57
N GLN A 190 26.60 -2.12 -2.52
CA GLN A 190 25.39 -1.35 -2.25
C GLN A 190 24.49 -2.11 -1.26
N GLU A 191 23.68 -1.36 -0.50
CA GLU A 191 22.75 -1.90 0.50
C GLU A 191 23.44 -2.98 1.38
N HIS A 192 24.53 -2.61 2.00
CA HIS A 192 25.35 -3.49 2.86
C HIS A 192 25.93 -4.72 2.14
N GLY A 193 26.04 -4.68 0.80
CA GLY A 193 26.53 -5.78 -0.03
C GLY A 193 25.50 -6.85 -0.38
N VAL A 194 24.23 -6.62 -0.07
CA VAL A 194 23.15 -7.63 -0.27
C VAL A 194 22.13 -7.22 -1.33
N ARG A 195 22.22 -6.02 -1.88
CA ARG A 195 21.37 -5.60 -3.01
C ARG A 195 22.18 -4.75 -3.98
N GLY A 196 22.58 -5.35 -5.09
CA GLY A 196 23.42 -4.71 -6.11
C GLY A 196 22.69 -3.65 -6.93
N GLY A 197 23.46 -2.84 -7.65
CA GLY A 197 22.98 -1.72 -8.47
C GLY A 197 23.16 -0.38 -7.77
N THR A 198 23.58 0.65 -8.55
CA THR A 198 23.72 2.01 -8.03
C THR A 198 22.41 2.51 -7.45
N GLU A 199 22.50 3.09 -6.28
CA GLU A 199 21.34 3.53 -5.51
C GLU A 199 20.52 4.60 -6.25
N ASN A 200 19.20 4.48 -6.22
CA ASN A 200 18.27 5.48 -6.77
C ASN A 200 18.21 6.71 -5.86
N PHE A 201 19.27 7.54 -5.94
CA PHE A 201 19.46 8.68 -5.06
C PHE A 201 18.26 9.62 -5.04
N ILE A 202 17.71 9.99 -6.21
CA ILE A 202 16.56 10.89 -6.31
C ILE A 202 15.34 10.27 -5.63
N GLY A 203 15.06 9.00 -5.92
CA GLY A 203 13.93 8.29 -5.28
C GLY A 203 14.10 8.14 -3.77
N ILE A 204 15.34 7.86 -3.30
CA ILE A 204 15.64 7.72 -1.86
C ILE A 204 15.47 9.07 -1.15
N SER A 205 16.03 10.18 -1.70
CA SER A 205 15.89 11.50 -1.10
C SER A 205 14.43 11.91 -0.98
N ALA A 206 13.67 11.78 -2.06
CA ALA A 206 12.24 12.06 -2.13
C ALA A 206 11.41 11.19 -1.16
N LEU A 207 11.77 9.91 -1.00
CA LEU A 207 11.12 9.03 0.00
C LEU A 207 11.31 9.55 1.43
N GLY A 208 12.49 10.09 1.75
CA GLY A 208 12.76 10.68 3.06
C GLY A 208 11.83 11.82 3.42
N VAL A 209 11.49 12.67 2.44
CA VAL A 209 10.50 13.76 2.62
C VAL A 209 9.11 13.18 2.77
N ALA A 210 8.71 12.29 1.85
CA ALA A 210 7.38 11.73 1.82
C ALA A 210 7.00 10.95 3.09
N ILE A 211 7.93 10.16 3.64
CA ILE A 211 7.66 9.37 4.85
C ILE A 211 7.47 10.27 6.07
N GLN A 212 8.25 11.34 6.20
CA GLN A 212 8.08 12.30 7.29
C GLN A 212 6.73 13.03 7.20
N GLU A 213 6.36 13.52 6.00
CA GLU A 213 5.07 14.18 5.79
C GLU A 213 3.91 13.24 6.12
N SER A 214 3.94 12.02 5.58
CA SER A 214 2.84 11.07 5.74
C SER A 214 2.67 10.61 7.18
N THR A 215 3.77 10.34 7.91
CA THR A 215 3.70 9.90 9.30
C THR A 215 3.30 11.02 10.26
N ASN A 216 3.71 12.27 9.98
CA ASN A 216 3.30 13.42 10.81
C ASN A 216 1.81 13.79 10.65
N ASN A 217 1.18 13.41 9.56
CA ASN A 217 -0.20 13.78 9.21
C ASN A 217 -1.23 12.66 9.44
N ILE A 218 -0.86 11.51 10.01
CA ILE A 218 -1.75 10.35 10.17
C ILE A 218 -3.09 10.72 10.81
N LYS A 219 -3.08 11.38 11.98
CA LYS A 219 -4.32 11.76 12.69
C LYS A 219 -5.20 12.70 11.90
N LEU A 220 -4.60 13.70 11.25
CA LEU A 220 -5.31 14.65 10.39
C LEU A 220 -5.97 13.92 9.22
N LYS A 221 -5.20 13.05 8.54
CA LYS A 221 -5.68 12.24 7.42
C LYS A 221 -6.81 11.30 7.85
N GLN A 222 -6.66 10.61 8.97
CA GLN A 222 -7.69 9.70 9.50
C GLN A 222 -9.01 10.44 9.75
N THR A 223 -8.97 11.60 10.43
CA THR A 223 -10.18 12.39 10.72
C THR A 223 -10.85 12.87 9.43
N HIS A 224 -10.08 13.43 8.51
CA HIS A 224 -10.59 13.93 7.23
C HIS A 224 -11.18 12.81 6.37
N CYS A 225 -10.44 11.71 6.18
CA CYS A 225 -10.93 10.58 5.39
C CYS A 225 -12.15 9.90 6.02
N TYR A 226 -12.25 9.86 7.34
CA TYR A 226 -13.43 9.35 8.05
C TYR A 226 -14.68 10.17 7.71
N GLU A 227 -14.57 11.51 7.68
CA GLU A 227 -15.65 12.39 7.26
C GLU A 227 -16.08 12.11 5.81
N LEU A 228 -15.11 12.01 4.88
CA LEU A 228 -15.40 11.75 3.46
C LEU A 228 -16.05 10.38 3.26
N LYS A 229 -15.53 9.34 3.93
CA LYS A 229 -16.06 7.97 3.90
C LYS A 229 -17.52 7.92 4.35
N ASN A 230 -17.82 8.49 5.53
CA ASN A 230 -19.17 8.51 6.06
C ASN A 230 -20.11 9.33 5.18
N ARG A 231 -19.68 10.50 4.71
CA ARG A 231 -20.48 11.32 3.80
C ARG A 231 -20.88 10.56 2.53
N MET A 232 -19.94 9.79 1.94
CA MET A 232 -20.24 8.98 0.76
C MET A 232 -21.28 7.90 1.07
N ILE A 233 -21.10 7.16 2.15
CA ILE A 233 -22.03 6.11 2.58
C ILE A 233 -23.42 6.68 2.84
N ASP A 234 -23.51 7.77 3.61
CA ASP A 234 -24.79 8.39 3.99
C ASP A 234 -25.51 8.95 2.77
N ASN A 235 -24.80 9.65 1.86
CA ASN A 235 -25.39 10.16 0.63
C ASN A 235 -25.97 9.05 -0.25
N LEU A 236 -25.25 7.94 -0.43
CA LEU A 236 -25.74 6.80 -1.23
C LEU A 236 -26.94 6.11 -0.55
N ARG A 237 -26.95 6.00 0.78
CA ARG A 237 -28.09 5.48 1.55
C ARG A 237 -29.33 6.38 1.42
N HIS A 238 -29.17 7.69 1.53
CA HIS A 238 -30.26 8.65 1.33
C HIS A 238 -30.88 8.58 -0.08
N LYS A 239 -30.05 8.29 -1.08
CA LYS A 239 -30.48 8.05 -2.48
C LYS A 239 -31.14 6.68 -2.68
N LYS A 240 -31.24 5.85 -1.63
CA LYS A 240 -31.83 4.49 -1.65
C LYS A 240 -31.17 3.57 -2.69
N ILE A 241 -29.89 3.74 -2.93
CA ILE A 241 -29.10 2.85 -3.77
C ILE A 241 -28.90 1.53 -3.00
N ASP A 242 -29.07 0.39 -3.70
CA ASP A 242 -28.85 -0.93 -3.12
C ASP A 242 -27.37 -1.32 -3.25
N PHE A 243 -26.63 -1.27 -2.13
CA PHE A 243 -25.21 -1.60 -2.06
C PHE A 243 -24.81 -2.18 -0.71
N ILE A 244 -23.68 -2.87 -0.69
CA ILE A 244 -23.00 -3.36 0.50
C ILE A 244 -21.74 -2.53 0.72
N VAL A 245 -21.48 -2.10 1.97
CA VAL A 245 -20.17 -1.61 2.41
C VAL A 245 -19.34 -2.82 2.80
N ASN A 246 -18.32 -3.15 1.99
CA ASN A 246 -17.48 -4.30 2.26
C ASN A 246 -16.66 -4.07 3.54
N ALA A 247 -16.63 -5.09 4.43
CA ALA A 247 -15.98 -5.02 5.75
C ALA A 247 -16.55 -3.95 6.70
N GLU A 248 -17.84 -3.53 6.58
CA GLU A 248 -18.45 -2.46 7.38
C GLU A 248 -18.29 -2.65 8.90
N ASN A 249 -18.40 -3.89 9.39
CA ASN A 249 -18.33 -4.22 10.81
C ASN A 249 -16.91 -4.64 11.27
N MET A 250 -15.90 -4.41 10.43
CA MET A 250 -14.52 -4.76 10.73
C MET A 250 -13.68 -3.51 11.05
N ASN A 251 -12.52 -3.71 11.67
CA ASN A 251 -11.58 -2.62 11.91
C ASN A 251 -10.89 -2.24 10.60
N THR A 252 -11.26 -1.11 10.00
CA THR A 252 -10.73 -0.65 8.70
C THR A 252 -10.14 0.75 8.79
N VAL A 253 -9.15 1.03 7.94
CA VAL A 253 -8.65 2.40 7.77
C VAL A 253 -9.73 3.29 7.11
N PRO A 254 -9.81 4.57 7.49
CA PRO A 254 -10.86 5.45 6.95
C PRO A 254 -10.64 5.89 5.50
N ASN A 255 -9.39 5.83 5.03
CA ASN A 255 -9.04 6.28 3.68
C ASN A 255 -9.37 5.27 2.56
N ILE A 256 -9.85 4.08 2.88
CA ILE A 256 -10.28 3.06 1.90
C ILE A 256 -11.75 2.73 2.14
N LEU A 257 -12.54 2.77 1.08
CA LEU A 257 -13.95 2.41 1.05
C LEU A 257 -14.21 1.48 -0.12
N SER A 258 -14.65 0.26 0.16
CA SER A 258 -15.07 -0.70 -0.85
C SER A 258 -16.60 -0.85 -0.81
N LEU A 259 -17.23 -0.61 -1.95
CA LEU A 259 -18.69 -0.68 -2.11
C LEU A 259 -19.03 -1.70 -3.21
N SER A 260 -19.99 -2.57 -2.95
CA SER A 260 -20.51 -3.53 -3.91
C SER A 260 -21.96 -3.19 -4.26
N PHE A 261 -22.23 -2.85 -5.51
CA PHE A 261 -23.55 -2.44 -6.02
C PHE A 261 -24.28 -3.63 -6.63
N LYS A 262 -25.57 -3.78 -6.31
CA LYS A 262 -26.37 -4.94 -6.70
C LYS A 262 -26.67 -4.95 -8.20
N ASN A 263 -26.39 -6.09 -8.86
CA ASN A 263 -26.69 -6.34 -10.28
C ASN A 263 -26.15 -5.27 -11.24
N ILE A 264 -25.05 -4.62 -10.90
CA ILE A 264 -24.39 -3.59 -11.71
C ILE A 264 -23.00 -4.12 -12.14
N SER A 265 -22.60 -3.80 -13.38
CA SER A 265 -21.22 -4.03 -13.82
C SER A 265 -20.29 -2.93 -13.30
N GLY A 266 -19.34 -3.30 -12.44
CA GLY A 266 -18.30 -2.39 -11.96
C GLY A 266 -17.44 -1.83 -13.09
N GLU A 267 -17.13 -2.62 -14.12
CA GLU A 267 -16.41 -2.16 -15.31
C GLU A 267 -17.17 -1.06 -16.05
N ALA A 268 -18.48 -1.27 -16.30
CA ALA A 268 -19.31 -0.24 -16.92
C ALA A 268 -19.38 1.03 -16.08
N MET A 269 -19.48 0.88 -14.74
CA MET A 269 -19.43 2.03 -13.83
C MET A 269 -18.11 2.79 -13.94
N LEU A 270 -16.96 2.09 -13.96
CA LEU A 270 -15.64 2.72 -14.10
C LEU A 270 -15.53 3.52 -15.39
N ILE A 271 -15.94 2.95 -16.53
CA ILE A 271 -15.91 3.62 -17.84
C ILE A 271 -16.77 4.90 -17.81
N LEU A 272 -17.96 4.82 -17.21
CA LEU A 272 -18.86 5.96 -17.14
C LEU A 272 -18.38 7.04 -16.16
N LEU A 273 -17.74 6.65 -15.02
CA LEU A 273 -17.11 7.58 -14.09
C LEU A 273 -15.87 8.25 -14.73
N ASP A 274 -15.02 7.49 -15.44
CA ASP A 274 -13.86 8.00 -16.17
C ASP A 274 -14.27 9.05 -17.19
N SER A 275 -15.40 8.85 -17.92
CA SER A 275 -15.95 9.84 -18.85
C SER A 275 -16.33 11.18 -18.21
N LYS A 276 -16.40 11.23 -16.87
CA LYS A 276 -16.64 12.40 -16.03
C LYS A 276 -15.41 12.85 -15.26
N GLU A 277 -14.24 12.33 -15.62
CA GLU A 277 -12.97 12.58 -14.92
C GLU A 277 -13.04 12.27 -13.42
N ILE A 278 -13.78 11.19 -13.06
CA ILE A 278 -13.87 10.63 -11.72
C ILE A 278 -13.13 9.29 -11.74
N TYR A 279 -12.04 9.19 -10.97
CA TYR A 279 -11.14 8.03 -10.98
C TYR A 279 -11.23 7.25 -9.69
N CYS A 280 -11.55 5.97 -9.79
CA CYS A 280 -11.56 4.98 -8.72
C CYS A 280 -11.15 3.62 -9.31
N SER A 281 -11.03 2.57 -8.49
CA SER A 281 -10.69 1.23 -8.94
C SER A 281 -11.85 0.27 -8.81
N SER A 282 -11.84 -0.81 -9.60
CA SER A 282 -12.70 -1.98 -9.33
C SER A 282 -12.12 -2.82 -8.19
N GLY A 283 -13.00 -3.45 -7.42
CA GLY A 283 -12.62 -4.48 -6.45
C GLY A 283 -12.50 -5.88 -7.08
N SER A 284 -12.74 -5.99 -8.39
CA SER A 284 -12.57 -7.25 -9.12
C SER A 284 -11.25 -7.25 -9.89
N ALA A 285 -10.70 -8.41 -10.14
CA ALA A 285 -9.50 -8.63 -10.95
C ALA A 285 -9.66 -8.21 -12.42
N CYS A 286 -10.84 -7.67 -12.82
CA CYS A 286 -11.11 -7.19 -14.18
C CYS A 286 -10.10 -6.16 -14.69
N ALA A 287 -9.47 -5.37 -13.80
CA ALA A 287 -8.40 -4.43 -14.17
C ALA A 287 -7.11 -5.13 -14.65
N SER A 288 -6.93 -6.42 -14.33
CA SER A 288 -5.81 -7.27 -14.80
C SER A 288 -6.19 -8.20 -15.96
N GLY A 289 -7.47 -8.17 -16.43
CA GLY A 289 -7.97 -9.08 -17.47
C GLY A 289 -8.38 -10.46 -16.93
N GLU A 290 -8.40 -10.66 -15.63
CA GLU A 290 -8.88 -11.89 -14.99
C GLU A 290 -10.40 -11.85 -14.79
N LEU A 291 -11.08 -12.93 -15.16
CA LEU A 291 -12.55 -13.05 -15.10
C LEU A 291 -13.08 -13.43 -13.71
N GLU A 292 -12.19 -13.61 -12.73
CA GLU A 292 -12.58 -14.06 -11.39
C GLU A 292 -12.57 -12.93 -10.36
N PRO A 293 -13.50 -12.96 -9.37
CA PRO A 293 -13.47 -12.04 -8.22
C PRO A 293 -12.17 -12.17 -7.44
N SER A 294 -11.72 -11.07 -6.81
CA SER A 294 -10.53 -11.09 -5.95
C SER A 294 -10.67 -12.07 -4.78
N GLU A 295 -9.54 -12.60 -4.31
CA GLU A 295 -9.50 -13.46 -3.13
C GLU A 295 -10.07 -12.77 -1.88
N THR A 296 -9.92 -11.44 -1.77
CA THR A 296 -10.50 -10.64 -0.69
C THR A 296 -12.03 -10.67 -0.70
N LEU A 297 -12.66 -10.50 -1.86
CA LEU A 297 -14.11 -10.54 -1.99
C LEU A 297 -14.68 -11.96 -1.78
N LYS A 298 -13.95 -12.99 -2.26
CA LYS A 298 -14.27 -14.39 -1.98
C LYS A 298 -14.21 -14.69 -0.47
N TRP A 299 -13.15 -14.20 0.19
CA TRP A 299 -12.97 -14.37 1.64
C TRP A 299 -14.06 -13.68 2.47
N LEU A 300 -14.56 -12.52 2.04
CA LEU A 300 -15.70 -11.82 2.65
C LEU A 300 -17.03 -12.50 2.40
N ASN A 301 -17.12 -13.49 1.52
CA ASN A 301 -18.35 -14.15 1.09
C ASN A 301 -19.39 -13.13 0.57
N ILE A 302 -18.98 -12.15 -0.22
CA ILE A 302 -19.90 -11.18 -0.82
C ILE A 302 -20.87 -11.91 -1.74
N PRO A 303 -22.21 -11.66 -1.64
CA PRO A 303 -23.19 -12.29 -2.50
C PRO A 303 -22.93 -12.06 -3.98
N LYS A 304 -23.17 -13.08 -4.80
CA LYS A 304 -22.80 -13.06 -6.23
C LYS A 304 -23.38 -11.86 -6.99
N GLU A 305 -24.62 -11.46 -6.66
CA GLU A 305 -25.30 -10.32 -7.27
C GLU A 305 -24.67 -8.96 -6.96
N TYR A 306 -23.71 -8.88 -6.01
CA TYR A 306 -23.00 -7.67 -5.65
C TYR A 306 -21.52 -7.66 -6.11
N ILE A 307 -20.92 -8.85 -6.27
CA ILE A 307 -19.46 -8.97 -6.53
C ILE A 307 -19.04 -8.16 -7.76
N ASP A 308 -19.74 -8.33 -8.89
CA ASP A 308 -19.39 -7.69 -10.16
C ASP A 308 -19.48 -6.16 -10.09
N GLY A 309 -20.32 -5.64 -9.20
CA GLY A 309 -20.52 -4.21 -8.97
C GLY A 309 -19.56 -3.60 -7.94
N THR A 310 -18.45 -4.25 -7.60
CA THR A 310 -17.55 -3.76 -6.57
C THR A 310 -16.64 -2.66 -7.09
N LEU A 311 -16.68 -1.50 -6.41
CA LEU A 311 -15.76 -0.37 -6.59
C LEU A 311 -15.01 -0.06 -5.30
N ARG A 312 -13.74 0.30 -5.43
CA ARG A 312 -12.93 0.84 -4.35
C ARG A 312 -12.70 2.33 -4.55
N PHE A 313 -13.03 3.10 -3.54
CA PHE A 313 -12.70 4.52 -3.43
C PHE A 313 -11.61 4.68 -2.38
N SER A 314 -10.60 5.49 -2.66
CA SER A 314 -9.54 5.76 -1.69
C SER A 314 -9.22 7.25 -1.63
N PHE A 315 -9.39 7.78 -0.42
CA PHE A 315 -9.35 9.20 -0.10
C PHE A 315 -7.96 9.64 0.37
N ASP A 316 -7.71 10.95 0.24
CA ASP A 316 -6.55 11.60 0.82
C ASP A 316 -6.90 13.03 1.24
N LEU A 317 -5.96 13.75 1.87
CA LEU A 317 -6.15 15.12 2.36
C LEU A 317 -6.55 16.14 1.27
N CYS A 318 -6.23 15.85 0.01
CA CYS A 318 -6.59 16.73 -1.12
C CYS A 318 -8.07 16.61 -1.55
N ASN A 319 -8.76 15.54 -1.15
CA ASN A 319 -10.16 15.34 -1.52
C ASN A 319 -11.11 16.21 -0.67
N THR A 320 -12.25 16.58 -1.24
CA THR A 320 -13.20 17.48 -0.59
C THR A 320 -14.60 16.84 -0.46
N THR A 321 -15.37 17.33 0.52
CA THR A 321 -16.77 16.90 0.70
C THR A 321 -17.64 17.21 -0.52
N LYS A 322 -17.35 18.33 -1.26
CA LYS A 322 -18.04 18.67 -2.51
C LYS A 322 -17.78 17.64 -3.61
N GLU A 323 -16.54 17.16 -3.73
CA GLU A 323 -16.21 16.09 -4.68
C GLU A 323 -17.00 14.83 -4.38
N ILE A 324 -17.14 14.45 -3.10
CA ILE A 324 -17.93 13.31 -2.68
C ILE A 324 -19.40 13.45 -3.10
N ASP A 325 -19.99 14.63 -2.92
CA ASP A 325 -21.37 14.88 -3.35
C ASP A 325 -21.54 14.73 -4.86
N ILE A 326 -20.60 15.24 -5.66
CA ILE A 326 -20.59 15.10 -7.12
C ILE A 326 -20.51 13.60 -7.50
N VAL A 327 -19.61 12.85 -6.87
CA VAL A 327 -19.42 11.42 -7.15
C VAL A 327 -20.68 10.63 -6.81
N CYS A 328 -21.32 10.90 -5.67
CA CYS A 328 -22.57 10.23 -5.29
C CYS A 328 -23.73 10.52 -6.26
N ASN A 329 -23.81 11.74 -6.81
CA ASN A 329 -24.80 12.09 -7.82
C ASN A 329 -24.54 11.37 -9.16
N GLU A 330 -23.27 11.25 -9.57
CA GLU A 330 -22.91 10.52 -10.78
C GLU A 330 -23.15 9.00 -10.62
N ILE A 331 -22.85 8.41 -9.46
CA ILE A 331 -23.16 7.00 -9.17
C ILE A 331 -24.67 6.76 -9.31
N GLU A 332 -25.53 7.59 -8.71
CA GLU A 332 -26.99 7.47 -8.83
C GLU A 332 -27.44 7.52 -10.29
N ARG A 333 -26.93 8.49 -11.07
CA ARG A 333 -27.24 8.64 -12.50
C ARG A 333 -26.80 7.39 -13.30
N ILE A 334 -25.60 6.87 -13.04
CA ILE A 334 -25.05 5.69 -13.72
C ILE A 334 -25.87 4.47 -13.40
N ILE A 335 -26.20 4.22 -12.13
CA ILE A 335 -27.04 3.10 -11.72
C ILE A 335 -28.41 3.16 -12.41
N SER A 336 -29.04 4.35 -12.44
CA SER A 336 -30.31 4.56 -13.14
C SER A 336 -30.22 4.29 -14.65
N LEU A 337 -29.07 4.47 -15.25
CA LEU A 337 -28.82 4.19 -16.67
C LEU A 337 -28.61 2.68 -16.92
N LEU A 338 -27.84 2.00 -16.06
CA LEU A 338 -27.49 0.58 -16.21
C LEU A 338 -28.59 -0.38 -15.75
N SER A 339 -29.56 0.09 -14.98
CA SER A 339 -30.72 -0.72 -14.50
C SER A 339 -31.89 -0.76 -15.48
N LYS A 340 -31.78 -0.06 -16.63
CA LYS A 340 -32.78 -0.07 -17.72
C LYS A 340 -32.46 -1.15 -18.75
#